data_f6762e23944f06f089f10c7493f7d396
#
_entry.id   f6762e23944f06f089f10c7493f7d396
#
_cell.length_a   1.000
_cell.length_b   1.000
_cell.length_c   1.000
_cell.angle_alpha   90.00
_cell.angle_beta   90.00
_cell.angle_gamma   90.00
#
_symmetry.space_group_name_H-M   'P 1'
#
loop_
_entity.id
_entity.type
_entity.pdbx_description
1 polymer ?
#
loop_
_entity_poly.entity_id
_entity_poly.type
_entity_poly.pdbx_seq_one_letter_code
_entity_poly.pdbx_strand_id
1 'polypeptide(L)'
;MEVFDLLAEAYAAFNARDVDRVLATMHPDVDWPNGMEGGYVHGHAAVRDYWTRQWRSIDPHVEPRRFILEGDGRIAVHVHQVVRDLSGRVVTDQMVRHVYRVENRAIRHMEIMK
;
A
#
# COMPACT_ATOMS: atom_id res chain seq x y z
N MET A 1 12.30 5.73 12.99
CA MET A 1 10.83 5.69 12.92
C MET A 1 10.38 4.30 13.33
N GLU A 2 9.44 4.24 14.24
CA GLU A 2 8.88 2.98 14.68
C GLU A 2 8.08 2.34 13.55
N VAL A 3 7.98 0.99 13.52
CA VAL A 3 7.43 0.28 12.36
C VAL A 3 5.97 0.64 12.07
N PHE A 4 5.16 0.84 13.11
CA PHE A 4 3.76 1.23 12.88
C PHE A 4 3.66 2.66 12.34
N ASP A 5 4.55 3.55 12.79
CA ASP A 5 4.61 4.92 12.27
C ASP A 5 5.05 4.92 10.81
N LEU A 6 5.99 4.05 10.45
CA LEU A 6 6.44 3.88 9.06
C LEU A 6 5.26 3.52 8.16
N LEU A 7 4.45 2.53 8.58
CA LEU A 7 3.30 2.08 7.80
C LEU A 7 2.21 3.16 7.75
N ALA A 8 1.94 3.83 8.87
CA ALA A 8 0.95 4.92 8.91
C ALA A 8 1.35 6.06 7.94
N GLU A 9 2.64 6.39 7.88
CA GLU A 9 3.15 7.38 6.94
C GLU A 9 2.93 6.93 5.49
N ALA A 10 3.16 5.67 5.19
CA ALA A 10 2.94 5.14 3.84
C ALA A 10 1.48 5.31 3.41
N TYR A 11 0.53 4.98 4.28
CA TYR A 11 -0.90 5.16 3.97
C TYR A 11 -1.27 6.63 3.78
N ALA A 12 -0.79 7.50 4.67
CA ALA A 12 -1.08 8.93 4.57
C ALA A 12 -0.53 9.51 3.27
N ALA A 13 0.69 9.15 2.91
CA ALA A 13 1.33 9.63 1.69
C ALA A 13 0.63 9.10 0.43
N PHE A 14 0.22 7.82 0.44
CA PHE A 14 -0.53 7.23 -0.67
C PHE A 14 -1.86 7.97 -0.87
N ASN A 15 -2.62 8.20 0.19
CA ASN A 15 -3.89 8.91 0.10
C ASN A 15 -3.70 10.36 -0.36
N ALA A 16 -2.58 10.98 -0.03
CA ALA A 16 -2.23 12.33 -0.49
C ALA A 16 -1.67 12.34 -1.93
N ARG A 17 -1.51 11.18 -2.55
CA ARG A 17 -0.88 11.02 -3.88
C ARG A 17 0.56 11.51 -3.92
N ASP A 18 1.23 11.48 -2.78
CA ASP A 18 2.63 11.90 -2.66
C ASP A 18 3.53 10.68 -2.85
N VAL A 19 3.82 10.37 -4.11
CA VAL A 19 4.58 9.19 -4.49
C VAL A 19 5.96 9.18 -3.86
N ASP A 20 6.64 10.31 -3.84
CA ASP A 20 8.01 10.38 -3.30
C ASP A 20 8.02 10.04 -1.80
N ARG A 21 7.03 10.53 -1.05
CA ARG A 21 6.90 10.19 0.38
C ARG A 21 6.62 8.71 0.59
N VAL A 22 5.74 8.11 -0.23
CA VAL A 22 5.47 6.67 -0.11
C VAL A 22 6.72 5.87 -0.42
N LEU A 23 7.40 6.18 -1.51
CA LEU A 23 8.61 5.45 -1.91
C LEU A 23 9.73 5.59 -0.88
N ALA A 24 9.78 6.70 -0.16
CA ALA A 24 10.75 6.89 0.93
C ALA A 24 10.54 5.89 2.08
N THR A 25 9.36 5.29 2.21
CA THR A 25 9.10 4.24 3.21
C THR A 25 9.48 2.85 2.70
N MET A 26 9.84 2.72 1.43
CA MET A 26 10.05 1.44 0.78
C MET A 26 11.51 1.13 0.55
N HIS A 27 11.86 -0.15 0.75
CA HIS A 27 13.15 -0.69 0.40
C HIS A 27 13.39 -0.54 -1.11
N PRO A 28 14.63 -0.30 -1.57
CA PRO A 28 14.90 -0.23 -3.01
C PRO A 28 14.47 -1.46 -3.81
N ASP A 29 14.46 -2.63 -3.16
CA ASP A 29 14.06 -3.90 -3.78
C ASP A 29 12.64 -4.33 -3.42
N VAL A 30 11.77 -3.39 -3.09
CA VAL A 30 10.40 -3.69 -2.66
C VAL A 30 9.64 -4.51 -3.69
N ASP A 31 8.85 -5.49 -3.20
CA ASP A 31 7.86 -6.20 -3.99
C ASP A 31 6.48 -5.73 -3.57
N TRP A 32 5.76 -5.16 -4.51
CA TRP A 32 4.43 -4.59 -4.27
C TRP A 32 3.39 -5.31 -5.10
N PRO A 33 2.23 -5.69 -4.52
CA PRO A 33 1.24 -6.43 -5.29
C PRO A 33 0.61 -5.55 -6.37
N ASN A 34 0.47 -6.13 -7.56
CA ASN A 34 -0.20 -5.49 -8.67
C ASN A 34 -1.67 -5.93 -8.66
N GLY A 35 -2.52 -5.13 -8.02
CA GLY A 35 -3.94 -5.44 -7.89
C GLY A 35 -4.73 -5.30 -9.18
N MET A 36 -4.16 -4.67 -10.20
CA MET A 36 -4.83 -4.48 -11.50
C MET A 36 -4.60 -5.65 -12.45
N GLU A 37 -3.39 -6.20 -12.46
CA GLU A 37 -2.98 -7.20 -13.46
C GLU A 37 -2.53 -8.51 -12.84
N GLY A 38 -2.45 -8.59 -11.51
CA GLY A 38 -1.93 -9.75 -10.80
C GLY A 38 -0.41 -9.75 -10.67
N GLY A 39 0.12 -10.59 -9.80
CA GLY A 39 1.55 -10.66 -9.53
C GLY A 39 2.05 -9.45 -8.74
N TYR A 40 3.30 -9.09 -8.97
CA TYR A 40 3.98 -8.03 -8.23
C TYR A 40 4.70 -7.09 -9.17
N VAL A 41 4.92 -5.85 -8.71
CA VAL A 41 5.87 -4.92 -9.32
C VAL A 41 7.05 -4.79 -8.37
N HIS A 42 8.25 -4.66 -8.93
CA HIS A 42 9.50 -4.72 -8.16
C HIS A 42 10.29 -3.42 -8.28
N GLY A 43 10.66 -2.86 -7.13
CA GLY A 43 11.50 -1.66 -7.06
C GLY A 43 10.72 -0.36 -7.20
N HIS A 44 11.37 0.75 -6.84
CA HIS A 44 10.73 2.08 -6.80
C HIS A 44 10.17 2.52 -8.15
N ALA A 45 10.93 2.36 -9.22
CA ALA A 45 10.50 2.82 -10.53
C ALA A 45 9.23 2.09 -11.01
N ALA A 46 9.18 0.78 -10.80
CA ALA A 46 8.02 -0.02 -11.18
C ALA A 46 6.79 0.30 -10.33
N VAL A 47 6.98 0.53 -9.04
CA VAL A 47 5.87 0.92 -8.14
C VAL A 47 5.33 2.29 -8.55
N ARG A 48 6.21 3.26 -8.82
CA ARG A 48 5.80 4.59 -9.28
C ARG A 48 4.97 4.50 -10.56
N ASP A 49 5.44 3.72 -11.53
CA ASP A 49 4.74 3.54 -12.79
C ASP A 49 3.37 2.89 -12.59
N TYR A 50 3.31 1.85 -11.76
CA TYR A 50 2.06 1.15 -11.45
C TYR A 50 1.02 2.09 -10.84
N TRP A 51 1.40 2.88 -9.82
CA TRP A 51 0.45 3.82 -9.19
C TRP A 51 0.06 4.95 -10.13
N THR A 52 0.96 5.46 -10.93
CA THR A 52 0.65 6.50 -11.91
C THR A 52 -0.41 6.00 -12.89
N ARG A 53 -0.28 4.77 -13.37
CA ARG A 53 -1.28 4.16 -14.24
C ARG A 53 -2.61 3.91 -13.51
N GLN A 54 -2.54 3.41 -12.28
CA GLN A 54 -3.73 3.14 -11.47
C GLN A 54 -4.54 4.42 -11.25
N TRP A 55 -3.89 5.51 -10.90
CA TRP A 55 -4.57 6.78 -10.60
C TRP A 55 -5.14 7.48 -11.83
N ARG A 56 -4.80 7.03 -13.01
CA ARG A 56 -5.44 7.49 -14.26
C ARG A 56 -6.80 6.84 -14.50
N SER A 57 -7.06 5.73 -13.85
CA SER A 57 -8.28 4.93 -14.06
C SER A 57 -9.20 4.92 -12.86
N ILE A 58 -8.66 4.97 -11.66
CA ILE A 58 -9.42 4.89 -10.42
C ILE A 58 -8.84 5.82 -9.37
N ASP A 59 -9.67 6.08 -8.34
CA ASP A 59 -9.30 6.91 -7.20
C ASP A 59 -9.42 6.07 -5.91
N PRO A 60 -8.37 5.32 -5.55
CA PRO A 60 -8.40 4.49 -4.35
C PRO A 60 -8.05 5.29 -3.10
N HIS A 61 -8.75 4.96 -2.00
CA HIS A 61 -8.46 5.49 -0.68
C HIS A 61 -8.32 4.31 0.28
N VAL A 62 -7.26 4.31 1.07
CA VAL A 62 -6.97 3.21 2.00
C VAL A 62 -6.80 3.78 3.41
N GLU A 63 -7.65 3.35 4.32
CA GLU A 63 -7.60 3.83 5.70
C GLU A 63 -7.20 2.69 6.63
N PRO A 64 -6.01 2.76 7.25
CA PRO A 64 -5.60 1.73 8.19
C PRO A 64 -6.44 1.83 9.48
N ARG A 65 -7.03 0.71 9.89
CA ARG A 65 -7.87 0.63 11.07
C ARG A 65 -7.17 0.00 12.24
N ARG A 66 -6.30 -0.99 11.99
CA ARG A 66 -5.65 -1.74 13.04
C ARG A 66 -4.32 -2.30 12.55
N PHE A 67 -3.29 -2.18 13.38
CA PHE A 67 -1.94 -2.71 13.11
C PHE A 67 -1.68 -3.84 14.09
N ILE A 68 -1.25 -5.00 13.58
CA ILE A 68 -1.02 -6.20 14.39
C ILE A 68 0.37 -6.76 14.06
N LEU A 69 1.23 -6.88 15.07
CA LEU A 69 2.50 -7.57 14.91
C LEU A 69 2.24 -9.07 15.00
N GLU A 70 2.55 -9.79 13.92
CA GLU A 70 2.38 -11.22 13.85
C GLU A 70 3.55 -11.96 14.53
N GLY A 71 3.32 -13.23 14.89
CA GLY A 71 4.33 -14.03 15.57
C GLY A 71 5.60 -14.30 14.78
N ASP A 72 5.55 -14.18 13.46
CA ASP A 72 6.70 -14.37 12.55
C ASP A 72 7.40 -13.05 12.19
N GLY A 73 7.02 -11.96 12.83
CA GLY A 73 7.60 -10.64 12.60
C GLY A 73 6.94 -9.84 11.47
N ARG A 74 6.00 -10.42 10.75
CA ARG A 74 5.23 -9.66 9.75
C ARG A 74 4.23 -8.75 10.47
N ILE A 75 3.77 -7.71 9.77
CA ILE A 75 2.76 -6.80 10.31
C ILE A 75 1.52 -6.90 9.43
N ALA A 76 0.38 -7.23 10.06
CA ALA A 76 -0.91 -7.22 9.40
C ALA A 76 -1.59 -5.88 9.67
N VAL A 77 -2.17 -5.28 8.64
CA VAL A 77 -2.95 -4.05 8.78
C VAL A 77 -4.35 -4.32 8.26
N HIS A 78 -5.35 -4.08 9.09
CA HIS A 78 -6.73 -4.11 8.65
C HIS A 78 -7.06 -2.76 8.03
N VAL A 79 -7.48 -2.77 6.77
CA VAL A 79 -7.63 -1.57 5.96
C VAL A 79 -9.06 -1.47 5.44
N HIS A 80 -9.67 -0.29 5.61
CA HIS A 80 -10.90 0.05 4.91
C HIS A 80 -10.52 0.63 3.56
N GLN A 81 -10.86 -0.09 2.50
CA GLN A 81 -10.54 0.33 1.14
C GLN A 81 -11.81 0.81 0.43
N VAL A 82 -11.77 2.03 -0.04
CA VAL A 82 -12.83 2.59 -0.88
C VAL A 82 -12.21 3.00 -2.20
N VAL A 83 -12.73 2.45 -3.28
CA VAL A 83 -12.26 2.80 -4.62
C VAL A 83 -13.39 3.50 -5.34
N ARG A 84 -13.11 4.69 -5.88
CA ARG A 84 -14.03 5.44 -6.70
C ARG A 84 -13.54 5.46 -8.14
N ASP A 85 -14.47 5.59 -9.08
CA ASP A 85 -14.06 5.92 -10.44
C ASP A 85 -13.70 7.42 -10.49
N LEU A 86 -13.24 7.90 -11.63
CA LEU A 86 -12.78 9.28 -11.76
C LEU A 86 -13.92 10.30 -11.70
N SER A 87 -15.17 9.85 -11.77
CA SER A 87 -16.34 10.72 -11.57
C SER A 87 -16.75 10.85 -10.10
N GLY A 88 -16.09 10.09 -9.20
CA GLY A 88 -16.39 10.10 -7.77
C GLY A 88 -17.37 9.01 -7.32
N ARG A 89 -17.81 8.15 -8.23
CA ARG A 89 -18.73 7.06 -7.91
C ARG A 89 -17.99 5.92 -7.23
N VAL A 90 -18.52 5.41 -6.11
CA VAL A 90 -17.94 4.27 -5.41
C VAL A 90 -18.15 3.01 -6.23
N VAL A 91 -17.04 2.33 -6.57
CA VAL A 91 -17.07 1.05 -7.29
C VAL A 91 -16.68 -0.12 -6.38
N THR A 92 -15.95 0.14 -5.30
CA THR A 92 -15.57 -0.88 -4.32
C THR A 92 -15.52 -0.25 -2.94
N ASP A 93 -16.10 -0.93 -1.95
CA ASP A 93 -16.04 -0.52 -0.54
C ASP A 93 -15.93 -1.80 0.27
N GLN A 94 -14.76 -2.07 0.84
CA GLN A 94 -14.51 -3.34 1.50
C GLN A 94 -13.41 -3.23 2.55
N MET A 95 -13.38 -4.20 3.47
CA MET A 95 -12.25 -4.39 4.37
C MET A 95 -11.30 -5.39 3.72
N VAL A 96 -10.01 -5.05 3.73
CA VAL A 96 -8.95 -5.95 3.29
C VAL A 96 -7.88 -6.01 4.36
N ARG A 97 -7.00 -6.98 4.25
CA ARG A 97 -5.84 -7.10 5.13
C ARG A 97 -4.58 -6.98 4.29
N HIS A 98 -3.72 -6.06 4.66
CA HIS A 98 -2.40 -5.93 4.07
C HIS A 98 -1.39 -6.57 5.01
N VAL A 99 -0.55 -7.46 4.51
CA VAL A 99 0.48 -8.12 5.31
C VAL A 99 1.84 -7.67 4.81
N TYR A 100 2.59 -7.03 5.70
CA TYR A 100 3.86 -6.39 5.38
C TYR A 100 5.04 -7.17 5.93
N ARG A 101 6.11 -7.18 5.18
CA ARG A 101 7.44 -7.53 5.68
C ARG A 101 8.30 -6.27 5.62
N VAL A 102 8.90 -5.93 6.75
CA VAL A 102 9.76 -4.74 6.89
C VAL A 102 11.19 -5.21 7.10
N GLU A 103 12.12 -4.59 6.39
CA GLU A 103 13.53 -4.97 6.41
C GLU A 103 14.37 -3.69 6.38
N ASN A 104 15.30 -3.56 7.31
CA ASN A 104 16.13 -2.35 7.44
C ASN A 104 15.31 -1.07 7.54
N ARG A 105 14.21 -1.12 8.30
CA ARG A 105 13.30 0.01 8.53
C ARG A 105 12.62 0.50 7.25
N ALA A 106 12.45 -0.39 6.28
CA ALA A 106 11.78 -0.07 5.03
C ALA A 106 10.83 -1.21 4.65
N ILE A 107 9.75 -0.87 3.96
CA ILE A 107 8.79 -1.86 3.47
C ILE A 107 9.47 -2.67 2.37
N ARG A 108 9.62 -3.98 2.59
CA ARG A 108 10.27 -4.89 1.65
C ARG A 108 9.28 -5.64 0.78
N HIS A 109 8.12 -5.98 1.35
CA HIS A 109 7.12 -6.82 0.67
C HIS A 109 5.75 -6.55 1.27
N MET A 110 4.72 -6.62 0.45
CA MET A 110 3.33 -6.54 0.92
C MET A 110 2.47 -7.52 0.15
N GLU A 111 1.50 -8.11 0.84
CA GLU A 111 0.48 -8.96 0.25
C GLU A 111 -0.89 -8.45 0.63
N ILE A 112 -1.84 -8.54 -0.30
CA ILE A 112 -3.24 -8.18 -0.05
C ILE A 112 -4.01 -9.47 0.20
N MET A 113 -4.69 -9.54 1.34
CA MET A 113 -5.53 -10.67 1.72
C MET A 113 -6.97 -10.19 1.94
N LYS A 114 -7.93 -10.97 1.52
CA LYS A 114 -9.35 -10.60 1.67
C LYS A 114 -10.06 -11.38 2.74
#